data_b027692e70ccc16391b59ee460949a28
#
_entry.id   b027692e70ccc16391b59ee460949a28
#
_cell.length_a   1.000
_cell.length_b   1.000
_cell.length_c   1.000
_cell.angle_alpha   90.00
_cell.angle_beta   90.00
_cell.angle_gamma   90.00
#
_symmetry.space_group_name_H-M   'P 1'
#
loop_
_entity.id
_entity.type
_entity.pdbx_description
1 polymer ?
#
loop_
_entity_poly.entity_id
_entity_poly.type
_entity_poly.pdbx_seq_one_letter_code
_entity_poly.pdbx_strand_id
1 'polypeptide(L)'
;MTRQRFSLVVVLALSLILVLSYGCTGPASQEVQLKTATLQIQQAVQSELDNLDLDMSAAASELSRTGLSGTEARKILNGLSSKYPFIIDCLTADAAGKMVTVAPDAYSRYEGTDISTQDVTIKFNETKQPMLSQMFTAVEGMDAVVIIGPVLSQNGDFMGSLSALFKPETLLSGVSEPILRGTDITLDVMQLDGLDIYDSQGNDTGLNLFTDPVFQQYTDLIALGHQMVAEESGTGSYTIISYKTGQMVKKQVFWETVKLHDTAWRLMAAYVVAE
;
A
#
# COMPACT_ATOMS: atom_id res chain seq x y z
N MET A 1 -48.63 -17.68 -53.82
CA MET A 1 -48.41 -16.24 -53.58
C MET A 1 -47.73 -16.07 -52.21
N THR A 2 -46.42 -16.07 -52.19
CA THR A 2 -45.61 -16.00 -50.95
C THR A 2 -44.87 -14.67 -50.95
N ARG A 3 -45.21 -13.81 -49.99
CA ARG A 3 -44.53 -12.52 -49.77
C ARG A 3 -43.30 -12.73 -48.89
N GLN A 4 -42.11 -12.59 -49.47
CA GLN A 4 -40.82 -12.47 -48.75
C GLN A 4 -40.73 -11.08 -48.13
N ARG A 5 -40.50 -11.05 -46.79
CA ARG A 5 -40.17 -9.84 -46.05
C ARG A 5 -38.65 -9.72 -45.98
N PHE A 6 -38.11 -8.71 -46.62
CA PHE A 6 -36.70 -8.31 -46.44
C PHE A 6 -36.55 -7.57 -45.12
N SER A 7 -35.75 -8.14 -44.22
CA SER A 7 -35.29 -7.42 -43.04
C SER A 7 -34.02 -6.65 -43.37
N LEU A 8 -34.10 -5.36 -43.29
CA LEU A 8 -32.97 -4.43 -43.45
C LEU A 8 -32.19 -4.37 -42.12
N VAL A 9 -30.98 -5.02 -42.11
CA VAL A 9 -30.05 -4.89 -40.99
C VAL A 9 -29.22 -3.64 -41.21
N VAL A 10 -29.49 -2.59 -40.41
CA VAL A 10 -28.66 -1.38 -40.36
C VAL A 10 -27.44 -1.68 -39.49
N VAL A 11 -26.30 -1.84 -40.12
CA VAL A 11 -25.01 -1.93 -39.45
C VAL A 11 -24.53 -0.51 -39.18
N LEU A 12 -24.64 -0.07 -37.93
CA LEU A 12 -24.04 1.20 -37.44
C LEU A 12 -22.54 0.95 -37.26
N ALA A 13 -21.73 1.37 -38.21
CA ALA A 13 -20.27 1.43 -38.06
C ALA A 13 -19.92 2.60 -37.13
N LEU A 14 -19.61 2.32 -35.87
CA LEU A 14 -18.99 3.27 -34.95
C LEU A 14 -17.52 3.45 -35.37
N SER A 15 -17.25 4.49 -36.16
CA SER A 15 -15.88 4.91 -36.45
C SER A 15 -15.29 5.58 -35.18
N LEU A 16 -14.47 4.83 -34.46
CA LEU A 16 -13.64 5.33 -33.37
C LEU A 16 -12.55 6.23 -33.97
N ILE A 17 -12.76 7.55 -33.94
CA ILE A 17 -11.74 8.53 -34.32
C ILE A 17 -10.71 8.54 -33.19
N LEU A 18 -9.60 7.83 -33.40
CA LEU A 18 -8.40 7.93 -32.57
C LEU A 18 -7.72 9.27 -32.89
N VAL A 19 -8.06 10.32 -32.17
CA VAL A 19 -7.34 11.60 -32.22
C VAL A 19 -5.99 11.39 -31.54
N LEU A 20 -4.96 11.07 -32.30
CA LEU A 20 -3.56 11.16 -31.86
C LEU A 20 -3.21 12.65 -31.73
N SER A 21 -3.56 13.26 -30.60
CA SER A 21 -3.05 14.58 -30.26
C SER A 21 -1.62 14.43 -29.77
N TYR A 22 -0.65 14.58 -30.67
CA TYR A 22 0.71 15.01 -30.31
C TYR A 22 0.60 16.47 -29.81
N GLY A 23 0.15 16.65 -28.57
CA GLY A 23 0.09 17.96 -27.94
C GLY A 23 1.39 18.21 -27.18
N CYS A 24 2.02 19.34 -27.40
CA CYS A 24 3.03 19.90 -26.51
C CYS A 24 2.49 19.84 -25.07
N THR A 25 3.18 19.11 -24.18
CA THR A 25 2.85 19.04 -22.75
C THR A 25 3.26 20.35 -22.10
N GLY A 26 2.34 21.35 -22.10
CA GLY A 26 2.54 22.57 -21.33
C GLY A 26 2.38 22.30 -19.81
N PRO A 27 2.85 23.21 -18.95
CA PRO A 27 2.79 23.03 -17.49
C PRO A 27 1.40 22.64 -16.95
N ALA A 28 0.34 23.21 -17.51
CA ALA A 28 -1.03 22.88 -17.14
C ALA A 28 -1.41 21.41 -17.44
N SER A 29 -0.85 20.81 -18.50
CA SER A 29 -1.09 19.41 -18.83
C SER A 29 -0.31 18.45 -17.90
N GLN A 30 0.89 18.84 -17.46
CA GLN A 30 1.69 18.07 -16.51
C GLN A 30 1.05 18.04 -15.13
N GLU A 31 0.50 19.16 -14.67
CA GLU A 31 -0.22 19.23 -13.40
C GLU A 31 -1.48 18.35 -13.38
N VAL A 32 -2.25 18.37 -14.47
CA VAL A 32 -3.43 17.48 -14.62
C VAL A 32 -2.99 16.01 -14.65
N GLN A 33 -1.91 15.68 -15.33
CA GLN A 33 -1.36 14.33 -15.38
C GLN A 33 -0.88 13.88 -13.99
N LEU A 34 -0.14 14.73 -13.27
CA LEU A 34 0.31 14.48 -11.91
C LEU A 34 -0.86 14.13 -11.00
N LYS A 35 -1.86 15.01 -10.94
CA LYS A 35 -3.06 14.82 -10.11
C LYS A 35 -3.82 13.54 -10.47
N THR A 36 -4.00 13.28 -11.78
CA THR A 36 -4.71 12.09 -12.24
C THR A 36 -3.96 10.81 -11.85
N ALA A 37 -2.65 10.76 -12.07
CA ALA A 37 -1.84 9.60 -11.69
C ALA A 37 -1.86 9.35 -10.18
N THR A 38 -1.71 10.41 -9.37
CA THR A 38 -1.73 10.28 -7.91
C THR A 38 -3.07 9.74 -7.41
N LEU A 39 -4.20 10.27 -7.92
CA LEU A 39 -5.53 9.78 -7.54
C LEU A 39 -5.76 8.33 -7.97
N GLN A 40 -5.28 7.93 -9.16
CA GLN A 40 -5.38 6.53 -9.61
C GLN A 40 -4.58 5.60 -8.71
N ILE A 41 -3.35 5.98 -8.34
CA ILE A 41 -2.51 5.20 -7.43
C ILE A 41 -3.18 5.11 -6.05
N GLN A 42 -3.62 6.24 -5.51
CA GLN A 42 -4.30 6.29 -4.21
C GLN A 42 -5.51 5.35 -4.17
N GLN A 43 -6.39 5.41 -5.16
CA GLN A 43 -7.58 4.55 -5.24
C GLN A 43 -7.22 3.08 -5.36
N ALA A 44 -6.19 2.74 -6.15
CA ALA A 44 -5.77 1.37 -6.34
C ALA A 44 -5.12 0.78 -5.07
N VAL A 45 -4.22 1.53 -4.41
CA VAL A 45 -3.61 1.10 -3.14
C VAL A 45 -4.66 0.96 -2.04
N GLN A 46 -5.58 1.94 -1.93
CA GLN A 46 -6.69 1.87 -0.97
C GLN A 46 -7.54 0.61 -1.20
N SER A 47 -7.88 0.32 -2.46
CA SER A 47 -8.66 -0.87 -2.80
C SER A 47 -7.95 -2.18 -2.44
N GLU A 48 -6.63 -2.27 -2.65
CA GLU A 48 -5.85 -3.45 -2.27
C GLU A 48 -5.86 -3.67 -0.74
N LEU A 49 -5.67 -2.59 0.04
CA LEU A 49 -5.70 -2.67 1.50
C LEU A 49 -7.09 -3.02 2.02
N ASP A 50 -8.14 -2.39 1.50
CA ASP A 50 -9.53 -2.65 1.90
C ASP A 50 -9.94 -4.10 1.57
N ASN A 51 -9.55 -4.61 0.39
CA ASN A 51 -9.82 -5.99 0.00
C ASN A 51 -9.09 -6.99 0.89
N LEU A 52 -7.81 -6.73 1.22
CA LEU A 52 -7.06 -7.60 2.13
C LEU A 52 -7.68 -7.61 3.53
N ASP A 53 -8.07 -6.46 4.07
CA ASP A 53 -8.70 -6.36 5.39
C ASP A 53 -10.04 -7.12 5.45
N LEU A 54 -10.86 -6.99 4.39
CA LEU A 54 -12.10 -7.74 4.24
C LEU A 54 -11.86 -9.26 4.20
N ASP A 55 -10.87 -9.71 3.43
CA ASP A 55 -10.52 -11.12 3.35
C ASP A 55 -9.95 -11.66 4.67
N MET A 56 -9.17 -10.85 5.38
CA MET A 56 -8.69 -11.20 6.72
C MET A 56 -9.84 -11.34 7.72
N SER A 57 -10.82 -10.46 7.66
CA SER A 57 -12.04 -10.57 8.49
C SER A 57 -12.82 -11.87 8.19
N ALA A 58 -12.94 -12.23 6.91
CA ALA A 58 -13.56 -13.50 6.51
C ALA A 58 -12.74 -14.71 6.99
N ALA A 59 -11.43 -14.69 6.84
CA ALA A 59 -10.52 -15.73 7.31
C ALA A 59 -10.57 -15.88 8.85
N ALA A 60 -10.60 -14.78 9.60
CA ALA A 60 -10.77 -14.79 11.05
C ALA A 60 -12.10 -15.46 11.47
N SER A 61 -13.18 -15.21 10.73
CA SER A 61 -14.47 -15.87 10.95
C SER A 61 -14.43 -17.38 10.66
N GLU A 62 -13.63 -17.84 9.71
CA GLU A 62 -13.40 -19.27 9.46
C GLU A 62 -12.56 -19.88 10.57
N LEU A 63 -11.49 -19.24 11.00
CA LEU A 63 -10.63 -19.65 12.11
C LEU A 63 -11.39 -19.71 13.45
N SER A 64 -12.39 -18.86 13.65
CA SER A 64 -13.33 -18.95 14.79
C SER A 64 -13.99 -20.34 14.95
N ARG A 65 -14.19 -21.05 13.84
CA ARG A 65 -14.81 -22.38 13.80
C ARG A 65 -13.82 -23.53 13.78
N THR A 66 -12.68 -23.32 13.11
CA THR A 66 -11.67 -24.37 12.86
C THR A 66 -10.53 -24.38 13.86
N GLY A 67 -10.36 -23.27 14.61
CA GLY A 67 -9.23 -23.04 15.50
C GLY A 67 -8.03 -22.43 14.81
N LEU A 68 -7.00 -22.10 15.61
CA LEU A 68 -5.79 -21.40 15.14
C LEU A 68 -4.72 -22.34 14.57
N SER A 69 -4.92 -23.66 14.64
CA SER A 69 -3.93 -24.69 14.29
C SER A 69 -4.49 -25.79 13.42
N GLY A 70 -3.60 -26.61 12.85
CA GLY A 70 -3.96 -27.77 12.07
C GLY A 70 -4.15 -27.49 10.58
N THR A 71 -4.62 -28.51 9.85
CA THR A 71 -4.70 -28.48 8.38
C THR A 71 -5.64 -27.40 7.86
N GLU A 72 -6.79 -27.18 8.50
CA GLU A 72 -7.75 -26.19 8.05
C GLU A 72 -7.24 -24.76 8.29
N ALA A 73 -6.64 -24.46 9.44
CA ALA A 73 -6.01 -23.17 9.67
C ALA A 73 -4.93 -22.88 8.63
N ARG A 74 -4.03 -23.83 8.37
CA ARG A 74 -3.00 -23.69 7.33
C ARG A 74 -3.58 -23.46 5.95
N LYS A 75 -4.67 -24.15 5.59
CA LYS A 75 -5.35 -23.96 4.31
C LYS A 75 -5.94 -22.56 4.18
N ILE A 76 -6.56 -22.04 5.23
CA ILE A 76 -7.09 -20.66 5.27
C ILE A 76 -5.96 -19.66 5.04
N LEU A 77 -4.85 -19.79 5.79
CA LEU A 77 -3.68 -18.89 5.67
C LEU A 77 -3.03 -18.97 4.29
N ASN A 78 -2.87 -20.17 3.72
CA ASN A 78 -2.34 -20.34 2.35
C ASN A 78 -3.26 -19.70 1.31
N GLY A 79 -4.57 -19.80 1.48
CA GLY A 79 -5.55 -19.14 0.61
C GLY A 79 -5.37 -17.63 0.62
N LEU A 80 -5.21 -17.04 1.80
CA LEU A 80 -5.00 -15.61 1.97
C LEU A 80 -3.65 -15.15 1.37
N SER A 81 -2.53 -15.81 1.74
CA SER A 81 -1.20 -15.45 1.24
C SER A 81 -1.04 -15.63 -0.27
N SER A 82 -1.73 -16.60 -0.87
CA SER A 82 -1.66 -16.85 -2.32
C SER A 82 -2.45 -15.83 -3.13
N LYS A 83 -3.42 -15.14 -2.54
CA LYS A 83 -4.28 -14.18 -3.22
C LYS A 83 -3.58 -12.84 -3.48
N TYR A 84 -2.64 -12.47 -2.61
CA TYR A 84 -1.96 -11.18 -2.65
C TYR A 84 -0.45 -11.36 -2.84
N PRO A 85 0.11 -11.05 -4.02
CA PRO A 85 1.53 -11.27 -4.32
C PRO A 85 2.51 -10.48 -3.43
N PHE A 86 2.04 -9.44 -2.76
CA PHE A 86 2.84 -8.61 -1.86
C PHE A 86 2.94 -9.18 -0.44
N ILE A 87 2.12 -10.18 -0.06
CA ILE A 87 2.19 -10.82 1.26
C ILE A 87 3.44 -11.69 1.36
N ILE A 88 4.17 -11.53 2.45
CA ILE A 88 5.31 -12.36 2.85
C ILE A 88 4.78 -13.64 3.47
N ASP A 89 3.99 -13.49 4.53
CA ASP A 89 3.32 -14.59 5.21
C ASP A 89 2.00 -14.16 5.86
N CYS A 90 1.21 -15.17 6.20
CA CYS A 90 0.06 -15.06 7.08
C CYS A 90 0.26 -16.00 8.25
N LEU A 91 -0.10 -15.55 9.45
CA LEU A 91 0.03 -16.36 10.64
C LEU A 91 -1.17 -16.21 11.58
N THR A 92 -1.37 -17.25 12.39
CA THR A 92 -2.15 -17.15 13.62
C THR A 92 -1.23 -17.11 14.81
N ALA A 93 -1.57 -16.30 15.83
CA ALA A 93 -0.92 -16.34 17.15
C ALA A 93 -1.95 -16.57 18.23
N ASP A 94 -1.57 -17.28 19.30
CA ASP A 94 -2.43 -17.49 20.44
C ASP A 94 -2.58 -16.23 21.31
N ALA A 95 -3.42 -16.30 22.33
CA ALA A 95 -3.68 -15.17 23.22
C ALA A 95 -2.45 -14.71 24.04
N ALA A 96 -1.40 -15.55 24.11
CA ALA A 96 -0.14 -15.21 24.74
C ALA A 96 0.88 -14.57 23.78
N GLY A 97 0.56 -14.47 22.48
CA GLY A 97 1.44 -13.93 21.46
C GLY A 97 2.46 -14.94 20.91
N LYS A 98 2.15 -16.24 21.00
CA LYS A 98 2.96 -17.29 20.39
C LYS A 98 2.42 -17.63 19.01
N MET A 99 3.28 -17.61 17.98
CA MET A 99 2.92 -18.02 16.63
C MET A 99 2.48 -19.49 16.60
N VAL A 100 1.30 -19.78 16.07
CA VAL A 100 0.71 -21.13 16.08
C VAL A 100 0.80 -21.79 14.72
N THR A 101 0.34 -21.13 13.68
CA THR A 101 0.39 -21.60 12.29
C THR A 101 0.91 -20.48 11.41
N VAL A 102 1.89 -20.77 10.55
CA VAL A 102 2.47 -19.80 9.61
C VAL A 102 2.40 -20.37 8.20
N ALA A 103 1.95 -19.59 7.25
CA ALA A 103 1.85 -19.94 5.83
C ALA A 103 2.40 -18.78 4.96
N PRO A 104 3.05 -19.09 3.81
CA PRO A 104 3.28 -20.42 3.24
C PRO A 104 4.33 -21.23 4.01
N ASP A 105 4.46 -22.51 3.66
CA ASP A 105 5.36 -23.46 4.34
C ASP A 105 6.83 -23.01 4.41
N ALA A 106 7.27 -22.14 3.51
CA ALA A 106 8.60 -21.53 3.54
C ALA A 106 8.88 -20.78 4.86
N TYR A 107 7.85 -20.30 5.53
CA TYR A 107 7.91 -19.57 6.80
C TYR A 107 7.49 -20.40 8.00
N SER A 108 7.11 -21.68 7.83
CA SER A 108 6.67 -22.56 8.93
C SER A 108 7.70 -22.73 10.05
N ARG A 109 8.99 -22.47 9.78
CA ARG A 109 10.06 -22.48 10.79
C ARG A 109 9.87 -21.49 11.93
N TYR A 110 9.02 -20.47 11.73
CA TYR A 110 8.71 -19.46 12.75
C TYR A 110 7.56 -19.89 13.69
N GLU A 111 6.90 -21.02 13.42
CA GLU A 111 5.91 -21.57 14.35
C GLU A 111 6.53 -21.84 15.72
N GLY A 112 5.83 -21.45 16.75
CA GLY A 112 6.33 -21.52 18.12
C GLY A 112 7.15 -20.31 18.57
N THR A 113 7.47 -19.36 17.69
CA THR A 113 8.14 -18.10 18.05
C THR A 113 7.22 -17.25 18.93
N ASP A 114 7.78 -16.69 19.98
CA ASP A 114 7.10 -15.72 20.86
C ASP A 114 7.31 -14.30 20.30
N ILE A 115 6.21 -13.66 19.92
CA ILE A 115 6.17 -12.28 19.41
C ILE A 115 5.47 -11.33 20.40
N SER A 116 5.18 -11.79 21.62
CA SER A 116 4.46 -11.00 22.63
C SER A 116 5.16 -9.69 23.03
N THR A 117 6.46 -9.60 22.83
CA THR A 117 7.28 -8.44 23.15
C THR A 117 7.48 -7.47 21.98
N GLN A 118 6.99 -7.80 20.78
CA GLN A 118 7.00 -6.86 19.66
C GLN A 118 6.01 -5.72 19.90
N ASP A 119 6.41 -4.49 19.62
CA ASP A 119 5.58 -3.30 19.84
C ASP A 119 4.22 -3.39 19.13
N VAL A 120 4.18 -3.96 17.92
CA VAL A 120 2.94 -4.18 17.17
C VAL A 120 2.00 -5.14 17.91
N THR A 121 2.52 -6.22 18.48
CA THR A 121 1.74 -7.19 19.25
C THR A 121 1.25 -6.60 20.57
N ILE A 122 2.09 -5.85 21.26
CA ILE A 122 1.72 -5.12 22.49
C ILE A 122 0.56 -4.17 22.19
N LYS A 123 0.71 -3.32 21.17
CA LYS A 123 -0.31 -2.34 20.77
C LYS A 123 -1.64 -3.01 20.35
N PHE A 124 -1.56 -4.10 19.60
CA PHE A 124 -2.75 -4.88 19.23
C PHE A 124 -3.45 -5.45 20.48
N ASN A 125 -2.69 -6.02 21.41
CA ASN A 125 -3.25 -6.64 22.63
C ASN A 125 -3.94 -5.64 23.58
N GLU A 126 -3.58 -4.34 23.51
CA GLU A 126 -4.25 -3.29 24.28
C GLU A 126 -5.69 -3.07 23.83
N THR A 127 -5.93 -3.10 22.52
CA THR A 127 -7.25 -2.80 21.94
C THR A 127 -8.01 -4.02 21.45
N LYS A 128 -7.29 -5.03 20.94
CA LYS A 128 -7.81 -6.20 20.20
C LYS A 128 -8.72 -5.79 19.03
N GLN A 129 -8.44 -4.62 18.44
CA GLN A 129 -9.12 -4.12 17.25
C GLN A 129 -8.23 -4.35 16.02
N PRO A 130 -8.81 -4.58 14.83
CA PRO A 130 -8.04 -4.64 13.61
C PRO A 130 -7.16 -3.40 13.43
N MET A 131 -5.93 -3.57 12.98
CA MET A 131 -4.99 -2.48 12.74
C MET A 131 -4.02 -2.78 11.61
N LEU A 132 -3.56 -1.72 10.92
CA LEU A 132 -2.35 -1.72 10.10
C LEU A 132 -1.21 -1.15 10.95
N SER A 133 -0.07 -1.84 10.99
CA SER A 133 1.09 -1.35 11.75
C SER A 133 1.83 -0.22 11.04
N GLN A 134 2.65 0.51 11.80
CA GLN A 134 3.79 1.21 11.21
C GLN A 134 4.83 0.17 10.73
N MET A 135 5.77 0.60 9.88
CA MET A 135 6.87 -0.26 9.44
C MET A 135 7.74 -0.67 10.64
N PHE A 136 8.09 -1.93 10.72
CA PHE A 136 8.92 -2.50 11.80
C PHE A 136 9.78 -3.63 11.26
N THR A 137 10.85 -3.98 11.98
CA THR A 137 11.65 -5.15 11.64
C THR A 137 10.99 -6.41 12.18
N ALA A 138 10.49 -7.25 11.29
CA ALA A 138 9.82 -8.51 11.61
C ALA A 138 10.80 -9.61 12.04
N VAL A 139 10.30 -10.68 12.67
CA VAL A 139 11.13 -11.83 13.08
C VAL A 139 11.74 -12.57 11.88
N GLU A 140 11.19 -12.37 10.70
CA GLU A 140 11.71 -12.84 9.41
C GLU A 140 13.00 -12.13 9.01
N GLY A 141 13.40 -11.07 9.73
CA GLY A 141 14.64 -10.32 9.50
C GLY A 141 14.55 -9.28 8.39
N MET A 142 13.35 -8.74 8.13
CA MET A 142 13.11 -7.70 7.13
C MET A 142 12.17 -6.64 7.65
N ASP A 143 12.25 -5.43 7.10
CA ASP A 143 11.30 -4.36 7.38
C ASP A 143 10.01 -4.60 6.60
N ALA A 144 8.89 -4.53 7.32
CA ALA A 144 7.57 -4.86 6.81
C ALA A 144 6.49 -4.12 7.60
N VAL A 145 5.26 -4.20 7.13
CA VAL A 145 4.05 -3.82 7.85
C VAL A 145 3.15 -5.05 8.01
N VAL A 146 2.26 -5.02 8.98
CA VAL A 146 1.31 -6.11 9.21
C VAL A 146 -0.11 -5.55 9.36
N ILE A 147 -1.07 -6.19 8.70
CA ILE A 147 -2.47 -6.09 9.10
C ILE A 147 -2.71 -7.22 10.10
N ILE A 148 -3.23 -6.86 11.27
CA ILE A 148 -3.53 -7.81 12.35
C ILE A 148 -4.97 -7.61 12.83
N GLY A 149 -5.70 -8.72 13.02
CA GLY A 149 -7.06 -8.73 13.53
C GLY A 149 -7.30 -9.83 14.56
N PRO A 150 -8.31 -9.65 15.43
CA PRO A 150 -8.65 -10.64 16.44
C PRO A 150 -9.34 -11.86 15.81
N VAL A 151 -9.03 -13.05 16.34
CA VAL A 151 -9.83 -14.25 16.13
C VAL A 151 -10.61 -14.50 17.42
N LEU A 152 -11.94 -14.44 17.31
CA LEU A 152 -12.84 -14.64 18.42
C LEU A 152 -13.49 -16.03 18.31
N SER A 153 -13.77 -16.67 19.44
CA SER A 153 -14.59 -17.88 19.48
C SER A 153 -16.04 -17.58 19.05
N GLN A 154 -16.82 -18.61 18.82
CA GLN A 154 -18.26 -18.46 18.54
C GLN A 154 -19.04 -17.79 19.69
N ASN A 155 -18.48 -17.80 20.91
CA ASN A 155 -19.03 -17.11 22.06
C ASN A 155 -18.51 -15.68 22.25
N GLY A 156 -17.61 -15.23 21.37
CA GLY A 156 -17.00 -13.90 21.45
C GLY A 156 -15.73 -13.82 22.30
N ASP A 157 -15.23 -14.94 22.83
CA ASP A 157 -13.98 -14.95 23.60
C ASP A 157 -12.78 -14.82 22.68
N PHE A 158 -11.77 -14.05 23.11
CA PHE A 158 -10.53 -13.87 22.37
C PHE A 158 -9.70 -15.16 22.33
N MET A 159 -9.51 -15.74 21.16
CA MET A 159 -8.70 -16.93 20.94
C MET A 159 -7.25 -16.60 20.61
N GLY A 160 -7.01 -15.46 19.98
CA GLY A 160 -5.71 -15.01 19.48
C GLY A 160 -5.87 -14.09 18.28
N SER A 161 -4.85 -13.99 17.44
CA SER A 161 -4.83 -13.09 16.28
C SER A 161 -4.59 -13.83 14.97
N LEU A 162 -5.03 -13.18 13.88
CA LEU A 162 -4.66 -13.45 12.51
C LEU A 162 -3.85 -12.25 12.00
N SER A 163 -2.71 -12.50 11.36
CA SER A 163 -1.86 -11.47 10.80
C SER A 163 -1.51 -11.77 9.34
N ALA A 164 -1.37 -10.71 8.54
CA ALA A 164 -0.80 -10.74 7.20
C ALA A 164 0.37 -9.76 7.13
N LEU A 165 1.59 -10.30 7.05
CA LEU A 165 2.83 -9.54 6.96
C LEU A 165 3.15 -9.26 5.49
N PHE A 166 3.47 -8.01 5.15
CA PHE A 166 3.82 -7.66 3.78
C PHE A 166 4.83 -6.50 3.69
N LYS A 167 5.53 -6.42 2.55
CA LYS A 167 6.38 -5.28 2.21
C LYS A 167 5.55 -4.19 1.55
N PRO A 168 5.47 -2.97 2.12
CA PRO A 168 4.81 -1.84 1.46
C PRO A 168 5.34 -1.61 0.06
N GLU A 169 6.67 -1.69 -0.12
CA GLU A 169 7.35 -1.54 -1.39
C GLU A 169 6.78 -2.44 -2.49
N THR A 170 6.50 -3.73 -2.19
CA THR A 170 5.95 -4.68 -3.18
C THR A 170 4.53 -4.32 -3.59
N LEU A 171 3.69 -3.90 -2.65
CA LEU A 171 2.34 -3.41 -2.93
C LEU A 171 2.40 -2.13 -3.79
N LEU A 172 3.17 -1.15 -3.33
CA LEU A 172 3.22 0.18 -3.92
C LEU A 172 3.85 0.18 -5.31
N SER A 173 4.94 -0.57 -5.53
CA SER A 173 5.54 -0.74 -6.86
C SER A 173 4.59 -1.47 -7.81
N GLY A 174 3.97 -2.57 -7.37
CA GLY A 174 3.01 -3.32 -8.18
C GLY A 174 1.85 -2.49 -8.69
N VAL A 175 1.39 -1.53 -7.89
CA VAL A 175 0.30 -0.61 -8.25
C VAL A 175 0.80 0.59 -9.06
N SER A 176 1.90 1.23 -8.64
CA SER A 176 2.32 2.51 -9.21
C SER A 176 3.09 2.39 -10.52
N GLU A 177 3.95 1.38 -10.68
CA GLU A 177 4.77 1.24 -11.89
C GLU A 177 3.97 1.17 -13.20
N PRO A 178 2.85 0.41 -13.30
CA PRO A 178 2.04 0.41 -14.52
C PRO A 178 1.43 1.78 -14.85
N ILE A 179 1.06 2.56 -13.83
CA ILE A 179 0.44 3.88 -13.97
C ILE A 179 1.47 4.93 -14.37
N LEU A 180 2.67 4.86 -13.78
CA LEU A 180 3.74 5.84 -13.99
C LEU A 180 4.58 5.56 -15.23
N ARG A 181 4.44 4.38 -15.85
CA ARG A 181 5.25 3.98 -17.00
C ARG A 181 5.15 4.97 -18.16
N GLY A 182 6.29 5.48 -18.58
CA GLY A 182 6.39 6.45 -19.71
C GLY A 182 6.06 7.88 -19.32
N THR A 183 5.96 8.17 -18.01
CA THR A 183 5.87 9.52 -17.46
C THR A 183 7.19 9.93 -16.80
N ASP A 184 7.35 11.23 -16.51
CA ASP A 184 8.45 11.76 -15.70
C ASP A 184 8.04 11.98 -14.24
N ILE A 185 6.92 11.36 -13.81
CA ILE A 185 6.41 11.46 -12.45
C ILE A 185 7.12 10.43 -11.56
N THR A 186 7.58 10.88 -10.40
CA THR A 186 8.09 10.04 -9.30
C THR A 186 7.04 9.93 -8.21
N LEU A 187 7.08 8.84 -7.45
CA LEU A 187 6.21 8.60 -6.29
C LEU A 187 7.06 8.28 -5.08
N ASP A 188 6.82 8.98 -4.00
CA ASP A 188 7.34 8.70 -2.68
C ASP A 188 6.13 8.44 -1.75
N VAL A 189 6.25 7.49 -0.82
CA VAL A 189 5.19 7.19 0.14
C VAL A 189 5.78 7.18 1.55
N MET A 190 5.26 8.03 2.42
CA MET A 190 5.75 8.12 3.79
C MET A 190 4.67 7.90 4.83
N GLN A 191 5.07 7.42 5.99
CA GLN A 191 4.29 7.39 7.22
C GLN A 191 4.18 8.80 7.82
N LEU A 192 3.23 9.00 8.74
CA LEU A 192 3.03 10.31 9.37
C LEU A 192 4.17 10.75 10.31
N ASP A 193 5.04 9.82 10.70
CA ASP A 193 6.26 10.11 11.44
C ASP A 193 7.45 10.54 10.56
N GLY A 194 7.23 10.57 9.24
CA GLY A 194 8.23 10.98 8.25
C GLY A 194 9.08 9.85 7.68
N LEU A 195 8.87 8.60 8.10
CA LEU A 195 9.58 7.46 7.53
C LEU A 195 9.08 7.19 6.11
N ASP A 196 9.97 7.23 5.12
CA ASP A 196 9.70 6.82 3.75
C ASP A 196 9.63 5.29 3.66
N ILE A 197 8.48 4.78 3.21
CA ILE A 197 8.22 3.33 3.07
C ILE A 197 8.27 2.88 1.62
N TYR A 198 8.36 3.81 0.67
CA TYR A 198 8.52 3.55 -0.74
C TYR A 198 8.96 4.80 -1.51
N ASP A 199 10.04 4.67 -2.25
CA ASP A 199 10.49 5.63 -3.27
C ASP A 199 10.59 4.91 -4.62
N SER A 200 9.87 5.40 -5.64
CA SER A 200 9.88 4.85 -7.00
C SER A 200 11.25 4.92 -7.68
N GLN A 201 12.18 5.71 -7.15
CA GLN A 201 13.57 5.82 -7.60
C GLN A 201 14.53 4.96 -6.76
N GLY A 202 14.09 4.44 -5.60
CA GLY A 202 14.83 3.54 -4.72
C GLY A 202 15.99 4.18 -3.93
N ASN A 203 15.97 5.51 -3.74
CA ASN A 203 17.05 6.21 -3.04
C ASN A 203 16.74 6.50 -1.57
N ASP A 204 15.47 6.77 -1.26
CA ASP A 204 15.05 7.35 0.01
C ASP A 204 14.26 6.36 0.90
N THR A 205 13.89 5.18 0.40
CA THR A 205 13.18 4.16 1.18
C THR A 205 13.95 3.77 2.44
N GLY A 206 13.28 3.85 3.60
CA GLY A 206 13.85 3.60 4.91
C GLY A 206 14.49 4.83 5.57
N LEU A 207 14.61 5.96 4.86
CA LEU A 207 15.05 7.22 5.44
C LEU A 207 13.87 7.98 6.06
N ASN A 208 14.16 8.81 7.06
CA ASN A 208 13.13 9.63 7.69
C ASN A 208 13.33 11.09 7.33
N LEU A 209 12.34 11.67 6.64
CA LEU A 209 12.37 13.05 6.14
C LEU A 209 12.70 14.08 7.24
N PHE A 210 12.24 13.87 8.46
CA PHE A 210 12.37 14.86 9.54
C PHE A 210 13.66 14.71 10.34
N THR A 211 14.28 13.53 10.35
CA THR A 211 15.43 13.24 11.24
C THR A 211 16.72 12.88 10.52
N ASP A 212 16.66 12.38 9.29
CA ASP A 212 17.87 12.01 8.55
C ASP A 212 18.67 13.23 8.13
N PRO A 213 20.01 13.20 8.35
CA PRO A 213 20.89 14.32 8.02
C PRO A 213 20.88 14.71 6.54
N VAL A 214 20.60 13.77 5.63
CA VAL A 214 20.58 14.02 4.18
C VAL A 214 19.53 15.06 3.79
N PHE A 215 18.40 15.11 4.52
CA PHE A 215 17.30 16.04 4.22
C PHE A 215 17.44 17.40 4.90
N GLN A 216 18.28 17.55 5.92
CA GLN A 216 18.33 18.76 6.77
C GLN A 216 18.71 20.04 6.01
N GLN A 217 19.33 19.91 4.85
CA GLN A 217 19.64 21.04 3.96
C GLN A 217 18.43 21.51 3.11
N TYR A 218 17.37 20.71 3.00
CA TYR A 218 16.18 20.99 2.15
C TYR A 218 15.01 21.46 3.02
N THR A 219 15.12 22.70 3.51
CA THR A 219 14.14 23.25 4.47
C THR A 219 12.73 23.40 3.90
N ASP A 220 12.60 23.64 2.60
CA ASP A 220 11.32 23.71 1.88
C ASP A 220 10.67 22.30 1.76
N LEU A 221 11.46 21.25 1.52
CA LEU A 221 10.99 19.87 1.53
C LEU A 221 10.51 19.43 2.92
N ILE A 222 11.26 19.76 3.97
CA ILE A 222 10.85 19.48 5.36
C ILE A 222 9.56 20.22 5.71
N ALA A 223 9.45 21.50 5.34
CA ALA A 223 8.23 22.29 5.57
C ALA A 223 7.02 21.70 4.83
N LEU A 224 7.20 21.25 3.59
CA LEU A 224 6.19 20.55 2.82
C LEU A 224 5.81 19.22 3.49
N GLY A 225 6.77 18.46 3.99
CA GLY A 225 6.52 17.21 4.74
C GLY A 225 5.64 17.46 5.97
N HIS A 226 5.89 18.49 6.74
CA HIS A 226 5.03 18.85 7.87
C HIS A 226 3.62 19.25 7.42
N GLN A 227 3.48 19.96 6.31
CA GLN A 227 2.17 20.25 5.73
C GLN A 227 1.45 18.97 5.31
N MET A 228 2.14 18.04 4.64
CA MET A 228 1.59 16.74 4.25
C MET A 228 1.13 15.92 5.45
N VAL A 229 1.84 15.95 6.58
CA VAL A 229 1.40 15.27 7.80
C VAL A 229 0.09 15.89 8.33
N ALA A 230 -0.03 17.21 8.27
CA ALA A 230 -1.20 17.93 8.79
C ALA A 230 -2.42 17.86 7.86
N GLU A 231 -2.23 17.72 6.57
CA GLU A 231 -3.29 17.77 5.54
C GLU A 231 -3.37 16.45 4.76
N GLU A 232 -4.59 15.93 4.57
CA GLU A 232 -4.80 14.63 3.90
C GLU A 232 -4.50 14.68 2.40
N SER A 233 -4.64 15.84 1.77
CA SER A 233 -4.32 16.05 0.35
C SER A 233 -3.90 17.48 0.10
N GLY A 234 -3.14 17.72 -0.95
CA GLY A 234 -2.74 19.08 -1.32
C GLY A 234 -1.73 19.14 -2.46
N THR A 235 -1.25 20.35 -2.70
CA THR A 235 -0.21 20.63 -3.69
C THR A 235 0.89 21.49 -3.08
N GLY A 236 2.10 21.32 -3.58
CA GLY A 236 3.24 22.12 -3.13
C GLY A 236 4.39 22.05 -4.09
N SER A 237 5.51 22.63 -3.70
CA SER A 237 6.76 22.51 -4.45
C SER A 237 7.95 22.54 -3.50
N TYR A 238 9.03 21.90 -3.89
CA TYR A 238 10.30 21.93 -3.16
C TYR A 238 11.48 21.88 -4.12
N THR A 239 12.67 22.17 -3.60
CA THR A 239 13.90 22.15 -4.36
C THR A 239 14.85 21.10 -3.75
N ILE A 240 15.41 20.25 -4.60
CA ILE A 240 16.30 19.16 -4.18
C ILE A 240 17.40 18.94 -5.23
N ILE A 241 18.50 18.35 -4.81
CA ILE A 241 19.50 17.83 -5.75
C ILE A 241 18.94 16.56 -6.42
N SER A 242 18.83 16.59 -7.73
CA SER A 242 18.40 15.42 -8.51
C SER A 242 19.45 14.31 -8.44
N TYR A 243 19.07 13.13 -7.99
CA TYR A 243 19.94 11.94 -8.01
C TYR A 243 20.42 11.58 -9.43
N LYS A 244 19.60 11.89 -10.45
CA LYS A 244 19.92 11.59 -11.84
C LYS A 244 20.97 12.51 -12.43
N THR A 245 20.98 13.81 -12.07
CA THR A 245 21.82 14.83 -12.72
C THR A 245 22.83 15.47 -11.77
N GLY A 246 22.66 15.33 -10.45
CA GLY A 246 23.44 16.05 -9.44
C GLY A 246 23.18 17.55 -9.38
N GLN A 247 22.16 18.05 -10.08
CA GLN A 247 21.82 19.48 -10.13
C GLN A 247 20.60 19.78 -9.26
N MET A 248 20.52 21.02 -8.78
CA MET A 248 19.33 21.52 -8.10
C MET A 248 18.17 21.57 -9.07
N VAL A 249 17.05 20.97 -8.71
CA VAL A 249 15.80 20.97 -9.49
C VAL A 249 14.64 21.37 -8.60
N LYS A 250 13.67 22.09 -9.15
CA LYS A 250 12.40 22.36 -8.49
C LYS A 250 11.42 21.27 -8.90
N LYS A 251 10.78 20.62 -7.92
CA LYS A 251 9.70 19.65 -8.14
C LYS A 251 8.34 20.26 -7.78
N GLN A 252 7.34 20.03 -8.63
CA GLN A 252 5.92 20.26 -8.32
C GLN A 252 5.33 18.97 -7.76
N VAL A 253 4.54 19.09 -6.70
CA VAL A 253 4.00 17.97 -5.91
C VAL A 253 2.48 18.02 -5.85
N PHE A 254 1.88 16.85 -5.87
CA PHE A 254 0.53 16.59 -5.41
C PHE A 254 0.55 15.37 -4.49
N TRP A 255 -0.14 15.46 -3.34
CA TRP A 255 -0.23 14.35 -2.39
C TRP A 255 -1.67 14.00 -2.07
N GLU A 256 -1.85 12.73 -1.75
CA GLU A 256 -3.10 12.12 -1.29
C GLU A 256 -2.81 11.15 -0.14
N THR A 257 -3.87 10.74 0.55
CA THR A 257 -3.79 9.83 1.69
C THR A 257 -4.40 8.48 1.38
N VAL A 258 -3.70 7.43 1.81
CA VAL A 258 -4.25 6.08 1.98
C VAL A 258 -4.39 5.81 3.47
N LYS A 259 -5.51 5.22 3.88
CA LYS A 259 -5.78 4.90 5.29
C LYS A 259 -6.30 3.49 5.43
N LEU A 260 -5.85 2.81 6.48
CA LEU A 260 -6.50 1.60 6.96
C LEU A 260 -6.49 1.62 8.49
N HIS A 261 -7.67 1.50 9.09
CA HIS A 261 -7.86 1.68 10.54
C HIS A 261 -7.27 3.02 11.01
N ASP A 262 -6.40 3.03 12.03
CA ASP A 262 -5.79 4.24 12.58
C ASP A 262 -4.45 4.62 11.91
N THR A 263 -4.04 3.87 10.87
CA THR A 263 -2.78 4.13 10.14
C THR A 263 -3.05 4.81 8.82
N ALA A 264 -2.23 5.83 8.52
CA ALA A 264 -2.31 6.58 7.28
C ALA A 264 -0.91 6.72 6.65
N TRP A 265 -0.87 6.63 5.32
CA TRP A 265 0.30 6.91 4.50
C TRP A 265 0.03 8.12 3.61
N ARG A 266 1.05 8.95 3.37
CA ARG A 266 1.02 10.04 2.41
C ARG A 266 1.70 9.61 1.11
N LEU A 267 0.93 9.58 0.03
CA LEU A 267 1.42 9.32 -1.32
C LEU A 267 1.76 10.65 -1.97
N MET A 268 3.03 10.95 -2.15
CA MET A 268 3.53 12.16 -2.76
C MET A 268 4.04 11.88 -4.18
N ALA A 269 3.29 12.30 -5.19
CA ALA A 269 3.78 12.27 -6.56
C ALA A 269 4.38 13.61 -6.96
N ALA A 270 5.45 13.57 -7.75
CA ALA A 270 6.18 14.76 -8.16
C ALA A 270 6.71 14.69 -9.60
N TYR A 271 6.82 15.84 -10.26
CA TYR A 271 7.60 16.00 -11.49
C TYR A 271 8.54 17.19 -11.40
N VAL A 272 9.62 17.16 -12.17
CA VAL A 272 10.57 18.28 -12.26
C VAL A 272 9.97 19.38 -13.13
N VAL A 273 9.85 20.59 -12.57
CA VAL A 273 9.40 21.77 -13.32
C VAL A 273 10.51 22.18 -14.29
N ALA A 274 10.19 22.23 -15.59
CA ALA A 274 11.12 22.79 -16.58
C ALA A 274 11.33 24.28 -16.30
N GLU A 275 12.60 24.73 -16.31
CA GLU A 275 12.95 26.16 -16.23
C GLU A 275 12.54 26.91 -17.50
#